data_bf77a07d00a96a2a71ffd105469a4b0f
#
_entry.id   bf77a07d00a96a2a71ffd105469a4b0f
#
_cell.length_a   1.000
_cell.length_b   1.000
_cell.length_c   1.000
_cell.angle_alpha   90.00
_cell.angle_beta   90.00
_cell.angle_gamma   90.00
#
_symmetry.space_group_name_H-M   'P 1'
#
loop_
_entity.id
_entity.type
_entity.pdbx_description
1 polymer ?
#
loop_
_entity_poly.entity_id
_entity_poly.type
_entity_poly.pdbx_seq_one_letter_code
_entity_poly.pdbx_strand_id
1 'polypeptide(L)'
;MPSERLYLKDSDKVFDIELQNAIDEDLPLRTRFYQSMLDCDNLLKGQDYSELPTSFVIFICKYDPFNLGLPIYTFQNRCDENHELLLSDKSIKKIFNATSFKIEKDLEISAFLQYICNQKPVDDFTEKLSSIVEKIKKHEVNRKEYQSMNLHDRDNFRRGLKEGIEQGIQQGISQGAQQKAIETAKNALKMDLPIKQISTLTGLSIEEIQALAK
;
A
#
# COMPACT_ATOMS: atom_id res chain seq x y z
N MET A 1 -1.46 11.68 5.90
CA MET A 1 -2.93 11.82 5.86
C MET A 1 -3.48 10.60 5.19
N PRO A 2 -4.59 10.02 5.62
CA PRO A 2 -5.22 8.97 4.85
C PRO A 2 -5.62 9.54 3.50
N SER A 3 -5.20 8.91 2.44
CA SER A 3 -5.65 9.17 1.09
C SER A 3 -7.06 8.61 0.94
N GLU A 4 -7.97 9.40 0.40
CA GLU A 4 -9.31 8.94 0.07
C GLU A 4 -9.22 8.07 -1.18
N ARG A 5 -9.41 6.77 -1.01
CA ARG A 5 -9.39 5.77 -2.07
C ARG A 5 -10.80 5.44 -2.51
N LEU A 6 -11.06 5.51 -3.80
CA LEU A 6 -12.34 5.14 -4.41
C LEU A 6 -12.11 4.00 -5.41
N TYR A 7 -12.74 2.85 -5.16
CA TYR A 7 -12.78 1.74 -6.10
C TYR A 7 -14.08 1.78 -6.92
N LEU A 8 -13.93 1.69 -8.25
CA LEU A 8 -15.05 1.63 -9.19
C LEU A 8 -14.83 0.46 -10.16
N LYS A 9 -15.94 -0.20 -10.52
CA LYS A 9 -15.96 -1.24 -11.56
C LYS A 9 -17.02 -0.90 -12.60
N ASP A 10 -16.63 -0.89 -13.87
CA ASP A 10 -17.50 -0.66 -15.02
C ASP A 10 -17.16 -1.68 -16.11
N SER A 11 -18.09 -2.63 -16.34
CA SER A 11 -17.95 -3.70 -17.34
C SER A 11 -16.63 -4.47 -17.22
N ASP A 12 -15.71 -4.25 -18.14
CA ASP A 12 -14.37 -4.86 -18.26
C ASP A 12 -13.24 -3.96 -17.73
N LYS A 13 -13.60 -2.88 -17.00
CA LYS A 13 -12.64 -1.91 -16.45
C LYS A 13 -12.79 -1.79 -14.94
N VAL A 14 -11.66 -1.63 -14.28
CA VAL A 14 -11.61 -1.35 -12.84
C VAL A 14 -10.75 -0.12 -12.60
N PHE A 15 -11.18 0.71 -11.66
CA PHE A 15 -10.53 1.98 -11.36
C PHE A 15 -10.24 2.04 -9.85
N ASP A 16 -9.04 2.44 -9.53
CA ASP A 16 -8.62 2.84 -8.19
C ASP A 16 -8.24 4.31 -8.25
N ILE A 17 -9.02 5.17 -7.60
CA ILE A 17 -8.87 6.62 -7.68
C ILE A 17 -8.50 7.16 -6.31
N GLU A 18 -7.45 7.95 -6.26
CA GLU A 18 -6.92 8.53 -5.03
C GLU A 18 -6.63 10.03 -5.17
N LEU A 19 -7.09 10.83 -4.21
CA LEU A 19 -6.78 12.26 -4.13
C LEU A 19 -5.57 12.47 -3.23
N GLN A 20 -4.50 13.04 -3.80
CA GLN A 20 -3.23 13.29 -3.12
C GLN A 20 -3.04 14.80 -2.85
N ASN A 21 -3.17 15.19 -1.57
CA ASN A 21 -3.09 16.60 -1.16
C ASN A 21 -1.68 17.09 -0.84
N ALA A 22 -0.77 16.20 -0.49
CA ALA A 22 0.60 16.50 -0.08
C ALA A 22 1.61 15.69 -0.91
N ILE A 23 2.81 16.21 -1.06
CA ILE A 23 3.92 15.56 -1.75
C ILE A 23 4.19 14.20 -1.09
N ASP A 24 4.32 13.19 -1.93
CA ASP A 24 4.58 11.80 -1.54
C ASP A 24 5.66 11.23 -2.45
N GLU A 25 6.84 10.99 -1.89
CA GLU A 25 7.99 10.43 -2.62
C GLU A 25 7.75 8.97 -3.01
N ASP A 26 6.87 8.27 -2.30
CA ASP A 26 6.53 6.87 -2.55
C ASP A 26 5.38 6.69 -3.57
N LEU A 27 4.90 7.77 -4.20
CA LEU A 27 3.81 7.71 -5.17
C LEU A 27 4.01 6.62 -6.24
N PRO A 28 5.20 6.45 -6.89
CA PRO A 28 5.41 5.38 -7.86
C PRO A 28 5.30 3.97 -7.25
N LEU A 29 5.76 3.78 -6.02
CA LEU A 29 5.66 2.49 -5.32
C LEU A 29 4.21 2.18 -4.93
N ARG A 30 3.46 3.20 -4.52
CA ARG A 30 2.03 3.08 -4.23
C ARG A 30 1.23 2.71 -5.46
N THR A 31 1.51 3.28 -6.63
CA THR A 31 0.84 2.88 -7.88
C THR A 31 1.03 1.40 -8.19
N ARG A 32 2.23 0.85 -7.95
CA ARG A 32 2.53 -0.57 -8.12
C ARG A 32 1.77 -1.43 -7.12
N PHE A 33 1.72 -1.00 -5.85
CA PHE A 33 1.02 -1.72 -4.79
C PHE A 33 -0.50 -1.79 -5.06
N TYR A 34 -1.12 -0.65 -5.42
CA TYR A 34 -2.55 -0.61 -5.73
C TYR A 34 -2.89 -1.40 -6.99
N GLN A 35 -2.01 -1.42 -7.99
CA GLN A 35 -2.18 -2.30 -9.14
C GLN A 35 -2.24 -3.77 -8.72
N SER A 36 -1.34 -4.22 -7.87
CA SER A 36 -1.35 -5.62 -7.40
C SER A 36 -2.59 -5.97 -6.59
N MET A 37 -3.14 -5.02 -5.82
CA MET A 37 -4.42 -5.21 -5.11
C MET A 37 -5.57 -5.34 -6.09
N LEU A 38 -5.66 -4.47 -7.12
CA LEU A 38 -6.69 -4.57 -8.15
C LEU A 38 -6.65 -5.95 -8.85
N ASP A 39 -5.47 -6.45 -9.18
CA ASP A 39 -5.31 -7.73 -9.84
C ASP A 39 -5.75 -8.89 -8.94
N CYS A 40 -5.36 -8.87 -7.65
CA CYS A 40 -5.79 -9.86 -6.66
C CYS A 40 -7.32 -9.86 -6.42
N ASP A 41 -7.92 -8.68 -6.39
CA ASP A 41 -9.35 -8.52 -6.13
C ASP A 41 -10.22 -8.93 -7.33
N ASN A 42 -9.66 -8.92 -8.56
CA ASN A 42 -10.40 -9.16 -9.80
C ASN A 42 -10.05 -10.46 -10.51
N LEU A 43 -9.13 -11.28 -9.99
CA LEU A 43 -8.85 -12.62 -10.48
C LEU A 43 -8.99 -13.65 -9.37
N LEU A 44 -10.09 -14.40 -9.39
CA LEU A 44 -10.36 -15.43 -8.39
C LEU A 44 -9.61 -16.72 -8.72
N LYS A 45 -9.41 -17.56 -7.70
CA LYS A 45 -8.76 -18.85 -7.87
C LYS A 45 -9.51 -19.72 -8.90
N GLY A 46 -8.80 -20.13 -9.95
CA GLY A 46 -9.32 -20.97 -11.02
C GLY A 46 -9.83 -20.22 -12.25
N GLN A 47 -9.78 -18.88 -12.24
CA GLN A 47 -10.04 -18.06 -13.42
C GLN A 47 -8.81 -17.96 -14.33
N ASP A 48 -9.04 -17.73 -15.63
CA ASP A 48 -7.98 -17.51 -16.60
C ASP A 48 -7.45 -16.07 -16.54
N TYR A 49 -6.17 -15.87 -16.78
CA TYR A 49 -5.56 -14.55 -16.84
C TYR A 49 -6.17 -13.62 -17.89
N SER A 50 -6.78 -14.18 -18.95
CA SER A 50 -7.53 -13.42 -19.96
C SER A 50 -8.74 -12.69 -19.41
N GLU A 51 -9.27 -13.14 -18.28
CA GLU A 51 -10.42 -12.54 -17.57
C GLU A 51 -10.05 -11.29 -16.75
N LEU A 52 -8.75 -11.00 -16.58
CA LEU A 52 -8.32 -9.77 -15.93
C LEU A 52 -8.87 -8.55 -16.69
N PRO A 53 -9.60 -7.66 -16.00
CA PRO A 53 -10.12 -6.43 -16.59
C PRO A 53 -8.98 -5.46 -16.90
N THR A 54 -9.27 -4.46 -17.73
CA THR A 54 -8.37 -3.30 -17.84
C THR A 54 -8.39 -2.50 -16.54
N SER A 55 -7.23 -2.33 -15.92
CA SER A 55 -7.08 -1.68 -14.63
C SER A 55 -6.48 -0.28 -14.76
N PHE A 56 -7.06 0.65 -14.03
CA PHE A 56 -6.61 2.03 -13.96
C PHE A 56 -6.31 2.41 -12.50
N VAL A 57 -5.04 2.68 -12.22
CA VAL A 57 -4.63 3.33 -10.96
C VAL A 57 -4.49 4.82 -11.24
N ILE A 58 -5.34 5.62 -10.62
CA ILE A 58 -5.47 7.06 -10.87
C ILE A 58 -5.12 7.83 -9.61
N PHE A 59 -4.13 8.70 -9.71
CA PHE A 59 -3.83 9.69 -8.67
C PHE A 59 -4.18 11.09 -9.17
N ILE A 60 -4.89 11.86 -8.33
CA ILE A 60 -5.19 13.26 -8.59
C ILE A 60 -4.40 14.08 -7.58
N CYS A 61 -3.32 14.72 -8.03
CA CYS A 61 -2.38 15.43 -7.18
C CYS A 61 -2.63 16.94 -7.21
N LYS A 62 -2.64 17.59 -6.04
CA LYS A 62 -2.67 19.05 -5.92
C LYS A 62 -1.29 19.70 -6.13
N TYR A 63 -0.34 18.97 -6.62
CA TYR A 63 1.04 19.37 -6.93
C TYR A 63 1.51 18.63 -8.18
N ASP A 64 2.63 19.05 -8.76
CA ASP A 64 3.27 18.30 -9.85
C ASP A 64 4.25 17.26 -9.30
N PRO A 65 3.92 15.96 -9.34
CA PRO A 65 4.78 14.92 -8.74
C PRO A 65 6.08 14.65 -9.50
N PHE A 66 6.18 15.11 -10.77
CA PHE A 66 7.35 14.88 -11.62
C PHE A 66 8.07 16.16 -12.05
N ASN A 67 7.55 17.33 -11.68
CA ASN A 67 8.11 18.65 -12.02
C ASN A 67 8.33 18.89 -13.53
N LEU A 68 7.49 18.29 -14.39
CA LEU A 68 7.55 18.44 -15.85
C LEU A 68 6.44 19.36 -16.38
N GLY A 69 5.53 19.82 -15.53
CA GLY A 69 4.46 20.74 -15.87
C GLY A 69 3.32 20.14 -16.69
N LEU A 70 3.27 18.83 -16.92
CA LEU A 70 2.19 18.19 -17.67
C LEU A 70 0.93 18.07 -16.81
N PRO A 71 -0.28 18.28 -17.39
CA PRO A 71 -1.54 18.10 -16.66
C PRO A 71 -1.86 16.62 -16.36
N ILE A 72 -1.42 15.71 -17.24
CA ILE A 72 -1.64 14.27 -17.13
C ILE A 72 -0.36 13.52 -17.47
N TYR A 73 0.02 12.59 -16.61
CA TYR A 73 1.07 11.63 -16.85
C TYR A 73 0.44 10.25 -16.99
N THR A 74 0.64 9.59 -18.13
CA THR A 74 0.14 8.24 -18.39
C THR A 74 1.32 7.27 -18.49
N PHE A 75 1.30 6.22 -17.65
CA PHE A 75 2.32 5.18 -17.64
C PHE A 75 1.71 3.84 -18.06
N GLN A 76 2.43 3.16 -18.95
CA GLN A 76 2.15 1.80 -19.43
C GLN A 76 3.48 1.08 -19.59
N ASN A 77 3.47 -0.24 -19.48
CA ASN A 77 4.67 -1.05 -19.65
C ASN A 77 5.08 -1.10 -21.12
N ARG A 78 6.33 -0.76 -21.41
CA ARG A 78 6.94 -0.74 -22.75
C ARG A 78 8.23 -1.55 -22.75
N CYS A 79 8.58 -2.06 -23.94
CA CYS A 79 9.86 -2.72 -24.15
C CYS A 79 11.00 -1.68 -24.16
N ASP A 80 12.06 -1.93 -23.42
CA ASP A 80 13.22 -1.02 -23.36
C ASP A 80 13.98 -1.01 -24.68
N GLU A 81 14.03 -2.12 -25.41
CA GLU A 81 14.68 -2.25 -26.71
C GLU A 81 13.87 -1.64 -27.86
N ASN A 82 12.55 -1.50 -27.67
CA ASN A 82 11.64 -0.85 -28.62
C ASN A 82 10.52 -0.10 -27.88
N HIS A 83 10.67 1.17 -27.70
CA HIS A 83 9.72 2.02 -26.95
C HIS A 83 8.33 2.14 -27.59
N GLU A 84 8.14 1.76 -28.85
CA GLU A 84 6.82 1.74 -29.48
C GLU A 84 6.04 0.47 -29.13
N LEU A 85 6.73 -0.60 -28.71
CA LEU A 85 6.11 -1.87 -28.33
C LEU A 85 5.53 -1.79 -26.91
N LEU A 86 4.21 -1.79 -26.84
CA LEU A 86 3.48 -1.91 -25.57
C LEU A 86 3.39 -3.39 -25.15
N LEU A 87 3.54 -3.66 -23.85
CA LEU A 87 3.32 -5.00 -23.30
C LEU A 87 1.85 -5.43 -23.39
N SER A 88 0.93 -4.45 -23.50
CA SER A 88 -0.52 -4.68 -23.61
C SER A 88 -1.13 -5.49 -22.47
N ASP A 89 -0.57 -5.35 -21.27
CA ASP A 89 -0.97 -6.04 -20.05
C ASP A 89 -2.23 -5.45 -19.38
N LYS A 90 -2.94 -4.54 -20.05
CA LYS A 90 -4.14 -3.86 -19.57
C LYS A 90 -3.95 -3.07 -18.25
N SER A 91 -2.69 -2.80 -17.83
CA SER A 91 -2.35 -2.06 -16.62
C SER A 91 -1.99 -0.61 -16.95
N ILE A 92 -2.80 0.36 -16.54
CA ILE A 92 -2.64 1.76 -16.86
C ILE A 92 -2.58 2.58 -15.57
N LYS A 93 -1.56 3.43 -15.45
CA LYS A 93 -1.47 4.39 -14.35
C LYS A 93 -1.64 5.79 -14.92
N LYS A 94 -2.56 6.58 -14.34
CA LYS A 94 -2.77 7.99 -14.71
C LYS A 94 -2.57 8.87 -13.50
N ILE A 95 -1.70 9.84 -13.62
CA ILE A 95 -1.41 10.79 -12.55
C ILE A 95 -1.76 12.18 -13.08
N PHE A 96 -2.77 12.78 -12.46
CA PHE A 96 -3.26 14.12 -12.80
C PHE A 96 -2.57 15.15 -11.92
N ASN A 97 -2.06 16.20 -12.56
CA ASN A 97 -1.47 17.36 -11.91
C ASN A 97 -2.45 18.53 -11.95
N ALA A 98 -3.14 18.78 -10.84
CA ALA A 98 -4.14 19.83 -10.78
C ALA A 98 -3.56 21.25 -10.96
N THR A 99 -2.26 21.47 -10.73
CA THR A 99 -1.64 22.79 -10.91
C THR A 99 -1.49 23.19 -12.38
N SER A 100 -1.51 22.22 -13.29
CA SER A 100 -1.33 22.42 -14.73
C SER A 100 -2.65 22.48 -15.52
N PHE A 101 -3.78 22.72 -14.86
CA PHE A 101 -5.10 22.74 -15.49
C PHE A 101 -5.21 23.68 -16.71
N LYS A 102 -4.46 24.80 -16.72
CA LYS A 102 -4.52 25.82 -17.78
C LYS A 102 -4.02 25.34 -19.15
N ILE A 103 -3.17 24.32 -19.17
CA ILE A 103 -2.62 23.79 -20.43
C ILE A 103 -3.28 22.48 -20.85
N GLU A 104 -4.26 21.99 -20.07
CA GLU A 104 -5.06 20.85 -20.46
C GLU A 104 -6.00 21.22 -21.62
N LYS A 105 -6.02 20.36 -22.64
CA LYS A 105 -6.78 20.60 -23.88
C LYS A 105 -8.24 20.17 -23.76
N ASP A 106 -8.50 19.14 -22.97
CA ASP A 106 -9.85 18.70 -22.66
C ASP A 106 -10.46 19.65 -21.64
N LEU A 107 -11.53 20.35 -22.05
CA LEU A 107 -12.16 21.40 -21.24
C LEU A 107 -12.80 20.84 -19.98
N GLU A 108 -13.37 19.63 -20.01
CA GLU A 108 -14.00 19.00 -18.86
C GLU A 108 -12.93 18.59 -17.83
N ILE A 109 -11.84 18.00 -18.31
CA ILE A 109 -10.70 17.65 -17.45
C ILE A 109 -10.07 18.92 -16.89
N SER A 110 -9.88 19.94 -17.69
CA SER A 110 -9.34 21.24 -17.26
C SER A 110 -10.19 21.87 -16.14
N ALA A 111 -11.52 21.91 -16.32
CA ALA A 111 -12.46 22.43 -15.33
C ALA A 111 -12.40 21.63 -14.01
N PHE A 112 -12.35 20.30 -14.12
CA PHE A 112 -12.22 19.42 -12.95
C PHE A 112 -10.89 19.65 -12.21
N LEU A 113 -9.75 19.67 -12.91
CA LEU A 113 -8.45 19.94 -12.31
C LEU A 113 -8.37 21.34 -11.68
N GLN A 114 -8.98 22.34 -12.33
CA GLN A 114 -9.10 23.69 -11.75
C GLN A 114 -9.89 23.66 -10.43
N TYR A 115 -11.01 22.94 -10.40
CA TYR A 115 -11.79 22.77 -9.17
C TYR A 115 -11.00 22.08 -8.06
N ILE A 116 -10.26 21.00 -8.39
CA ILE A 116 -9.38 20.32 -7.42
C ILE A 116 -8.29 21.26 -6.89
N CYS A 117 -7.69 22.08 -7.76
CA CYS A 117 -6.61 23.00 -7.39
C CYS A 117 -7.09 24.09 -6.42
N ASN A 118 -8.16 24.79 -6.74
CA ASN A 118 -8.57 26.03 -6.06
C ASN A 118 -9.99 26.02 -5.50
N GLN A 119 -10.71 24.91 -5.57
CA GLN A 119 -12.06 24.72 -5.03
C GLN A 119 -13.12 25.69 -5.60
N LYS A 120 -12.88 26.21 -6.80
CA LYS A 120 -13.83 27.11 -7.50
C LYS A 120 -14.45 26.38 -8.68
N PRO A 121 -15.76 26.12 -8.66
CA PRO A 121 -16.46 25.54 -9.80
C PRO A 121 -16.45 26.50 -10.98
N VAL A 122 -16.39 25.94 -12.19
CA VAL A 122 -16.31 26.70 -13.45
C VAL A 122 -17.24 26.16 -14.55
N ASP A 123 -17.90 25.03 -14.30
CA ASP A 123 -18.87 24.40 -15.17
C ASP A 123 -19.97 23.67 -14.37
N ASP A 124 -21.00 23.19 -15.05
CA ASP A 124 -22.15 22.53 -14.44
C ASP A 124 -21.76 21.28 -13.63
N PHE A 125 -20.75 20.55 -14.08
CA PHE A 125 -20.27 19.36 -13.37
C PHE A 125 -19.58 19.73 -12.06
N THR A 126 -18.66 20.67 -12.08
CA THR A 126 -17.94 21.14 -10.90
C THR A 126 -18.84 21.92 -9.94
N GLU A 127 -19.90 22.60 -10.42
CA GLU A 127 -20.94 23.20 -9.56
C GLU A 127 -21.72 22.13 -8.80
N LYS A 128 -22.17 21.08 -9.48
CA LYS A 128 -22.84 19.94 -8.84
C LYS A 128 -21.93 19.28 -7.81
N LEU A 129 -20.67 19.03 -8.18
CA LEU A 129 -19.67 18.44 -7.29
C LEU A 129 -19.46 19.33 -6.04
N SER A 130 -19.29 20.64 -6.22
CA SER A 130 -19.15 21.60 -5.13
C SER A 130 -20.35 21.58 -4.19
N SER A 131 -21.57 21.55 -4.74
CA SER A 131 -22.80 21.50 -3.94
C SER A 131 -22.90 20.21 -3.10
N ILE A 132 -22.48 19.08 -3.65
CA ILE A 132 -22.43 17.79 -2.93
C ILE A 132 -21.40 17.84 -1.80
N VAL A 133 -20.19 18.33 -2.09
CA VAL A 133 -19.12 18.49 -1.10
C VAL A 133 -19.55 19.40 0.05
N GLU A 134 -20.22 20.53 -0.26
CA GLU A 134 -20.75 21.42 0.78
C GLU A 134 -21.84 20.76 1.65
N LYS A 135 -22.73 19.99 1.03
CA LYS A 135 -23.75 19.24 1.79
C LYS A 135 -23.10 18.25 2.74
N ILE A 136 -22.10 17.49 2.29
CA ILE A 136 -21.37 16.54 3.14
C ILE A 136 -20.63 17.26 4.26
N LYS A 137 -19.99 18.40 3.97
CA LYS A 137 -19.29 19.19 5.00
C LYS A 137 -20.23 19.80 6.06
N LYS A 138 -21.46 20.13 5.70
CA LYS A 138 -22.47 20.69 6.62
C LYS A 138 -23.08 19.63 7.55
N HIS A 139 -23.03 18.36 7.20
CA HIS A 139 -23.49 17.29 8.08
C HIS A 139 -22.47 16.98 9.16
N GLU A 140 -22.62 17.56 10.35
CA GLU A 140 -21.74 17.32 11.51
C GLU A 140 -21.62 15.85 11.91
N VAL A 141 -22.65 15.05 11.68
CA VAL A 141 -22.67 13.61 11.94
C VAL A 141 -21.63 12.91 11.07
N ASN A 142 -21.66 13.14 9.75
CA ASN A 142 -20.70 12.56 8.81
C ASN A 142 -19.25 12.98 9.10
N ARG A 143 -19.06 14.22 9.57
CA ARG A 143 -17.73 14.72 9.94
C ARG A 143 -17.18 14.02 11.19
N LYS A 144 -18.02 13.74 12.18
CA LYS A 144 -17.62 13.00 13.41
C LYS A 144 -17.35 11.53 13.10
N GLU A 145 -18.18 10.87 12.30
CA GLU A 145 -17.96 9.49 11.86
C GLU A 145 -16.67 9.36 11.05
N TYR A 146 -16.44 10.26 10.09
CA TYR A 146 -15.23 10.28 9.28
C TYR A 146 -13.97 10.51 10.14
N GLN A 147 -14.03 11.42 11.12
CA GLN A 147 -12.92 11.65 12.06
C GLN A 147 -12.69 10.44 12.97
N SER A 148 -13.74 9.77 13.43
CA SER A 148 -13.62 8.60 14.30
C SER A 148 -13.12 7.35 13.56
N MET A 149 -13.56 7.10 12.34
CA MET A 149 -13.06 6.03 11.48
C MET A 149 -11.57 6.17 11.21
N ASN A 150 -11.13 7.35 10.80
CA ASN A 150 -9.70 7.60 10.53
C ASN A 150 -8.80 7.48 11.77
N LEU A 151 -9.30 7.84 12.95
CA LEU A 151 -8.58 7.65 14.21
C LEU A 151 -8.52 6.17 14.60
N HIS A 152 -9.63 5.45 14.46
CA HIS A 152 -9.72 4.02 14.77
C HIS A 152 -8.80 3.16 13.89
N ASP A 153 -8.79 3.40 12.59
CA ASP A 153 -7.93 2.66 11.66
C ASP A 153 -6.45 2.91 11.94
N ARG A 154 -6.08 4.16 12.23
CA ARG A 154 -4.70 4.52 12.60
C ARG A 154 -4.29 3.92 13.94
N ASP A 155 -5.19 3.91 14.92
CA ASP A 155 -4.92 3.35 16.24
C ASP A 155 -4.87 1.82 16.21
N ASN A 156 -5.73 1.18 15.42
CA ASN A 156 -5.69 -0.26 15.16
C ASN A 156 -4.40 -0.68 14.44
N PHE A 157 -3.99 0.07 13.41
CA PHE A 157 -2.73 -0.17 12.72
C PHE A 157 -1.51 -0.03 13.65
N ARG A 158 -1.47 1.06 14.46
CA ARG A 158 -0.40 1.26 15.45
C ARG A 158 -0.35 0.17 16.50
N ARG A 159 -1.53 -0.27 16.98
CA ARG A 159 -1.64 -1.35 17.97
C ARG A 159 -1.16 -2.66 17.36
N GLY A 160 -1.64 -3.04 16.19
CA GLY A 160 -1.22 -4.25 15.48
C GLY A 160 0.29 -4.25 15.18
N LEU A 161 0.86 -3.11 14.76
CA LEU A 161 2.29 -2.97 14.54
C LEU A 161 3.09 -3.15 15.84
N LYS A 162 2.65 -2.53 16.95
CA LYS A 162 3.30 -2.66 18.26
C LYS A 162 3.26 -4.10 18.76
N GLU A 163 2.09 -4.73 18.73
CA GLU A 163 1.91 -6.13 19.14
C GLU A 163 2.74 -7.08 18.26
N GLY A 164 2.78 -6.87 16.94
CA GLY A 164 3.62 -7.66 16.02
C GLY A 164 5.11 -7.52 16.30
N ILE A 165 5.60 -6.31 16.60
CA ILE A 165 6.99 -6.07 17.00
C ILE A 165 7.30 -6.76 18.34
N GLU A 166 6.45 -6.61 19.35
CA GLU A 166 6.63 -7.24 20.66
C GLU A 166 6.66 -8.76 20.56
N GLN A 167 5.73 -9.36 19.80
CA GLN A 167 5.70 -10.80 19.54
C GLN A 167 6.95 -11.27 18.78
N GLY A 168 7.37 -10.54 17.76
CA GLY A 168 8.58 -10.85 16.99
C GLY A 168 9.85 -10.80 17.84
N ILE A 169 9.98 -9.80 18.71
CA ILE A 169 11.09 -9.69 19.67
C ILE A 169 11.08 -10.88 20.66
N GLN A 170 9.94 -11.20 21.25
CA GLN A 170 9.80 -12.31 22.20
C GLN A 170 10.14 -13.65 21.54
N GLN A 171 9.64 -13.91 20.34
CA GLN A 171 9.96 -15.10 19.57
C GLN A 171 11.45 -15.16 19.21
N GLY A 172 12.04 -14.05 18.77
CA GLY A 172 13.45 -13.95 18.43
C GLY A 172 14.37 -14.21 19.65
N ILE A 173 14.04 -13.65 20.82
CA ILE A 173 14.77 -13.88 22.06
C ILE A 173 14.69 -15.36 22.48
N SER A 174 13.48 -15.94 22.46
CA SER A 174 13.26 -17.33 22.84
C SER A 174 14.01 -18.30 21.91
N GLN A 175 13.89 -18.12 20.60
CA GLN A 175 14.58 -18.93 19.60
C GLN A 175 16.11 -18.76 19.68
N GLY A 176 16.59 -17.54 19.85
CA GLY A 176 18.00 -17.25 20.02
C GLY A 176 18.60 -17.87 21.28
N ALA A 177 17.88 -17.80 22.40
CA ALA A 177 18.31 -18.44 23.66
C ALA A 177 18.38 -19.97 23.51
N GLN A 178 17.37 -20.60 22.90
CA GLN A 178 17.33 -22.02 22.67
C GLN A 178 18.44 -22.49 21.71
N GLN A 179 18.67 -21.77 20.62
CA GLN A 179 19.76 -22.03 19.70
C GLN A 179 21.13 -21.95 20.39
N LYS A 180 21.31 -20.91 21.22
CA LYS A 180 22.55 -20.73 22.00
C LYS A 180 22.76 -21.85 23.03
N ALA A 181 21.69 -22.26 23.70
CA ALA A 181 21.74 -23.40 24.64
C ALA A 181 22.16 -24.70 23.94
N ILE A 182 21.57 -24.98 22.76
CA ILE A 182 21.93 -26.16 21.94
C ILE A 182 23.38 -26.10 21.47
N GLU A 183 23.84 -24.95 20.97
CA GLU A 183 25.23 -24.75 20.54
C GLU A 183 26.20 -24.97 21.67
N THR A 184 25.89 -24.37 22.84
CA THR A 184 26.70 -24.54 24.06
C THR A 184 26.75 -26.00 24.52
N ALA A 185 25.60 -26.68 24.50
CA ALA A 185 25.54 -28.11 24.84
C ALA A 185 26.39 -29.00 23.91
N LYS A 186 26.32 -28.74 22.59
CA LYS A 186 27.15 -29.44 21.58
C LYS A 186 28.65 -29.24 21.81
N ASN A 187 29.06 -28.01 22.16
CA ASN A 187 30.46 -27.71 22.45
C ASN A 187 30.91 -28.36 23.75
N ALA A 188 30.07 -28.36 24.78
CA ALA A 188 30.37 -28.99 26.06
C ALA A 188 30.45 -30.54 25.95
N LEU A 189 29.62 -31.16 25.11
CA LEU A 189 29.72 -32.57 24.79
C LEU A 189 31.05 -32.93 24.09
N LYS A 190 31.55 -32.09 23.18
CA LYS A 190 32.87 -32.28 22.55
C LYS A 190 34.05 -32.16 23.52
N MET A 191 33.82 -31.52 24.65
CA MET A 191 34.83 -31.37 25.74
C MET A 191 34.68 -32.45 26.82
N ASP A 192 33.90 -33.50 26.58
CA ASP A 192 33.61 -34.61 27.49
C ASP A 192 33.09 -34.19 28.87
N LEU A 193 32.34 -33.05 28.93
CA LEU A 193 31.72 -32.62 30.19
C LEU A 193 30.57 -33.56 30.60
N PRO A 194 30.37 -33.82 31.90
CA PRO A 194 29.26 -34.64 32.38
C PRO A 194 27.91 -34.04 32.03
N ILE A 195 26.97 -34.86 31.54
CA ILE A 195 25.62 -34.43 31.07
C ILE A 195 24.88 -33.58 32.12
N LYS A 196 24.99 -33.92 33.42
CA LYS A 196 24.39 -33.14 34.50
C LYS A 196 24.94 -31.71 34.60
N GLN A 197 26.22 -31.52 34.33
CA GLN A 197 26.83 -30.19 34.31
C GLN A 197 26.38 -29.40 33.08
N ILE A 198 26.27 -30.05 31.91
CA ILE A 198 25.78 -29.45 30.69
C ILE A 198 24.32 -28.99 30.88
N SER A 199 23.47 -29.79 31.51
CA SER A 199 22.09 -29.41 31.82
C SER A 199 22.04 -28.19 32.74
N THR A 200 22.89 -28.12 33.76
CA THR A 200 22.95 -26.95 34.67
C THR A 200 23.42 -25.68 33.93
N LEU A 201 24.35 -25.79 32.99
CA LEU A 201 24.92 -24.66 32.23
C LEU A 201 23.98 -24.12 31.15
N THR A 202 23.21 -25.00 30.52
CA THR A 202 22.41 -24.65 29.32
C THR A 202 20.92 -24.54 29.61
N GLY A 203 20.44 -25.09 30.73
CA GLY A 203 19.02 -25.21 31.06
C GLY A 203 18.27 -26.27 30.21
N LEU A 204 18.96 -27.01 29.34
CA LEU A 204 18.37 -28.13 28.59
C LEU A 204 18.15 -29.34 29.46
N SER A 205 17.10 -30.11 29.16
CA SER A 205 16.85 -31.38 29.82
C SER A 205 17.92 -32.44 29.51
N ILE A 206 18.04 -33.45 30.35
CA ILE A 206 18.99 -34.56 30.14
C ILE A 206 18.66 -35.30 28.83
N GLU A 207 17.39 -35.48 28.55
CA GLU A 207 16.88 -36.14 27.33
C GLU A 207 17.26 -35.35 26.06
N GLU A 208 17.11 -34.03 26.09
CA GLU A 208 17.51 -33.16 24.97
C GLU A 208 19.03 -33.24 24.72
N ILE A 209 19.84 -33.20 25.78
CA ILE A 209 21.30 -33.29 25.64
C ILE A 209 21.73 -34.67 25.12
N GLN A 210 21.08 -35.77 25.58
CA GLN A 210 21.33 -37.10 25.04
C GLN A 210 20.96 -37.26 23.58
N ALA A 211 19.91 -36.58 23.12
CA ALA A 211 19.52 -36.53 21.71
C ALA A 211 20.56 -35.79 20.83
N LEU A 212 21.27 -34.80 21.39
CA LEU A 212 22.34 -34.07 20.71
C LEU A 212 23.68 -34.83 20.65
N ALA A 213 23.84 -35.87 21.48
CA ALA A 213 25.05 -36.70 21.54
C ALA A 213 25.04 -37.88 20.54
N LYS A 214 23.93 -38.11 19.85
CA LYS A 214 23.76 -39.09 18.76
C LYS A 214 24.15 -38.53 17.42
#